data_89caa65d6bcdd4fdf13e4e73838aa53a
#
_entry.id   89caa65d6bcdd4fdf13e4e73838aa53a
#
_cell.length_a   1.000
_cell.length_b   1.000
_cell.length_c   1.000
_cell.angle_alpha   90.00
_cell.angle_beta   90.00
_cell.angle_gamma   90.00
#
_symmetry.space_group_name_H-M   'P 1'
#
loop_
_entity.id
_entity.type
_entity.pdbx_description
1 polymer ?
#
loop_
_entity_poly.entity_id
_entity_poly.type
_entity_poly.pdbx_seq_one_letter_code
_entity_poly.pdbx_strand_id
1 'polypeptide(L)'
;ARAALAALPDVARAAGVDRSTLSQLLAPGTRLPNAQLAADCAQVLGISADWLLGLTGRPEPIADLLATSLTVTEAPRALMDETIFGWHREAAGYKIRHVPATLPDMLKTRAMVEWEYRPQLGRTAEQALGAFEDRLQWMRSARSDYEIALPLHELAAFADGAGYYDGLPAQIRAEQMDRLIQLTEQLYPSLRLYLFDARRVFSAPVTIFGPLLAVVYLGRHYLAFRDSARVEQISQHFDWLVKEAAFSARDVPGHLRGLRARILR
;
A
#
# COMPACT_ATOMS: atom_id res chain seq x y z
N ALA A 1 24.03 -8.44 30.33
CA ALA A 1 25.39 -7.97 30.73
C ALA A 1 26.47 -9.09 30.64
N ARG A 2 26.28 -10.30 31.20
CA ARG A 2 27.30 -11.38 31.11
C ARG A 2 27.58 -11.90 29.70
N ALA A 3 26.57 -12.00 28.81
CA ALA A 3 26.73 -12.45 27.44
C ALA A 3 27.49 -11.38 26.57
N ALA A 4 27.25 -10.09 26.82
CA ALA A 4 27.95 -9.02 26.15
C ALA A 4 29.45 -8.94 26.51
N LEU A 5 29.80 -9.24 27.77
CA LEU A 5 31.20 -9.29 28.24
C LEU A 5 31.98 -10.51 27.68
N ALA A 6 31.31 -11.59 27.34
CA ALA A 6 31.93 -12.77 26.72
C ALA A 6 32.31 -12.52 25.23
N ALA A 7 31.63 -11.63 24.54
CA ALA A 7 31.88 -11.31 23.12
C ALA A 7 32.93 -10.18 22.93
N LEU A 8 33.36 -9.51 24.01
CA LEU A 8 34.33 -8.38 23.94
C LEU A 8 35.64 -8.72 23.22
N PRO A 9 36.30 -9.91 23.46
CA PRO A 9 37.52 -10.25 22.75
C PRO A 9 37.35 -10.41 21.24
N ASP A 10 36.19 -10.92 20.83
CA ASP A 10 35.91 -11.14 19.40
C ASP A 10 35.59 -9.83 18.70
N VAL A 11 34.83 -8.95 19.35
CA VAL A 11 34.55 -7.59 18.86
C VAL A 11 35.85 -6.78 18.77
N ALA A 12 36.74 -6.82 19.77
CA ALA A 12 38.00 -6.13 19.77
C ALA A 12 38.88 -6.59 18.58
N ARG A 13 39.00 -7.91 18.38
CA ARG A 13 39.75 -8.49 17.27
C ARG A 13 39.20 -8.07 15.93
N ALA A 14 37.88 -8.12 15.75
CA ALA A 14 37.20 -7.76 14.52
C ALA A 14 37.28 -6.26 14.20
N ALA A 15 37.23 -5.41 15.24
CA ALA A 15 37.39 -3.96 15.13
C ALA A 15 38.87 -3.49 15.09
N GLY A 16 39.82 -4.42 15.12
CA GLY A 16 41.28 -4.09 15.03
C GLY A 16 41.84 -3.34 16.23
N VAL A 17 41.26 -3.54 17.44
CA VAL A 17 41.69 -2.82 18.67
C VAL A 17 41.93 -3.80 19.81
N ASP A 18 42.70 -3.32 20.83
CA ASP A 18 42.95 -4.11 22.02
C ASP A 18 41.68 -4.24 22.90
N ARG A 19 41.52 -5.40 23.53
CA ARG A 19 40.41 -5.66 24.47
C ARG A 19 40.39 -4.62 25.62
N SER A 20 41.56 -4.14 26.07
CA SER A 20 41.69 -3.12 27.10
C SER A 20 41.06 -1.78 26.68
N THR A 21 41.18 -1.42 25.40
CA THR A 21 40.58 -0.19 24.82
C THR A 21 39.05 -0.27 24.89
N LEU A 22 38.46 -1.37 24.45
CA LEU A 22 37.00 -1.54 24.55
C LEU A 22 36.52 -1.61 26.01
N SER A 23 37.26 -2.30 26.89
CA SER A 23 36.93 -2.35 28.33
C SER A 23 36.94 -0.97 28.98
N GLN A 24 37.88 -0.11 28.61
CA GLN A 24 37.94 1.28 29.09
C GLN A 24 36.75 2.12 28.60
N LEU A 25 36.30 1.92 27.34
CA LEU A 25 35.14 2.65 26.80
C LEU A 25 33.83 2.25 27.48
N LEU A 26 33.72 1.05 28.01
CA LEU A 26 32.57 0.58 28.74
C LEU A 26 32.51 0.96 30.21
N ALA A 27 33.59 1.56 30.74
CA ALA A 27 33.64 2.00 32.12
C ALA A 27 32.85 3.30 32.32
N PRO A 28 32.09 3.46 33.43
CA PRO A 28 31.33 4.71 33.67
C PRO A 28 32.22 5.96 33.71
N GLY A 29 31.82 7.04 33.05
CA GLY A 29 32.50 8.31 33.05
C GLY A 29 33.73 8.39 32.15
N THR A 30 33.91 7.45 31.23
CA THR A 30 35.06 7.44 30.31
C THR A 30 34.79 8.28 29.06
N ARG A 31 35.91 8.53 28.33
CA ARG A 31 35.90 9.28 27.08
C ARG A 31 35.14 8.54 25.97
N LEU A 32 34.39 9.27 25.17
CA LEU A 32 33.75 8.71 23.98
C LEU A 32 34.80 8.17 22.98
N PRO A 33 34.50 7.09 22.23
CA PRO A 33 35.37 6.58 21.19
C PRO A 33 35.63 7.67 20.13
N ASN A 34 36.75 7.61 19.46
CA ASN A 34 36.91 8.41 18.25
C ASN A 34 36.01 7.90 17.13
N ALA A 35 35.79 8.72 16.10
CA ALA A 35 34.87 8.38 15.02
C ALA A 35 35.21 7.06 14.29
N GLN A 36 36.52 6.78 14.08
CA GLN A 36 36.97 5.54 13.43
C GLN A 36 36.61 4.31 14.28
N LEU A 37 36.95 4.33 15.56
CA LEU A 37 36.64 3.22 16.46
C LEU A 37 35.14 3.02 16.63
N ALA A 38 34.34 4.10 16.66
CA ALA A 38 32.88 4.00 16.70
C ALA A 38 32.34 3.35 15.39
N ALA A 39 32.89 3.71 14.24
CA ALA A 39 32.49 3.13 12.95
C ALA A 39 32.86 1.63 12.87
N ASP A 40 34.08 1.25 13.28
CA ASP A 40 34.57 -0.13 13.26
C ASP A 40 33.74 -1.02 14.20
N CYS A 41 33.46 -0.53 15.42
CA CYS A 41 32.59 -1.22 16.37
C CYS A 41 31.16 -1.34 15.86
N ALA A 42 30.60 -0.28 15.24
CA ALA A 42 29.28 -0.28 14.68
C ALA A 42 29.13 -1.33 13.56
N GLN A 43 30.12 -1.41 12.67
CA GLN A 43 30.18 -2.38 11.58
C GLN A 43 30.22 -3.82 12.10
N VAL A 44 31.07 -4.11 13.08
CA VAL A 44 31.23 -5.45 13.67
C VAL A 44 29.97 -5.89 14.41
N LEU A 45 29.31 -4.95 15.09
CA LEU A 45 28.10 -5.22 15.88
C LEU A 45 26.80 -5.16 15.05
N GLY A 46 26.85 -4.67 13.79
CA GLY A 46 25.66 -4.47 12.97
C GLY A 46 24.72 -3.41 13.53
N ILE A 47 25.25 -2.34 14.15
CA ILE A 47 24.47 -1.28 14.79
C ILE A 47 24.87 0.10 14.26
N SER A 48 24.08 1.13 14.59
CA SER A 48 24.36 2.51 14.21
C SER A 48 25.56 3.10 14.96
N ALA A 49 26.48 3.74 14.26
CA ALA A 49 27.54 4.52 14.89
C ALA A 49 26.98 5.71 15.69
N ASP A 50 25.90 6.33 15.21
CA ASP A 50 25.22 7.43 15.91
C ASP A 50 24.63 6.96 17.24
N TRP A 51 24.14 5.72 17.31
CA TRP A 51 23.68 5.14 18.57
C TRP A 51 24.83 4.90 19.55
N LEU A 52 25.98 4.39 19.07
CA LEU A 52 27.18 4.23 19.90
C LEU A 52 27.69 5.57 20.44
N LEU A 53 27.51 6.65 19.69
CA LEU A 53 27.90 8.02 20.09
C LEU A 53 26.81 8.75 20.89
N GLY A 54 25.65 8.11 21.14
CA GLY A 54 24.55 8.73 21.88
C GLY A 54 23.78 9.80 21.14
N LEU A 55 23.92 9.89 19.80
CA LEU A 55 23.25 10.87 18.95
C LEU A 55 21.83 10.44 18.56
N THR A 56 21.50 9.13 18.68
CA THR A 56 20.17 8.58 18.45
C THR A 56 19.83 7.53 19.50
N GLY A 57 18.55 7.37 19.79
CA GLY A 57 18.04 6.30 20.67
C GLY A 57 17.86 4.94 19.98
N ARG A 58 18.14 4.84 18.66
CA ARG A 58 17.90 3.63 17.86
C ARG A 58 19.21 2.93 17.52
N PRO A 59 19.39 1.64 17.91
CA PRO A 59 20.62 0.90 17.64
C PRO A 59 20.76 0.46 16.18
N GLU A 60 19.66 0.38 15.41
CA GLU A 60 19.69 -0.09 14.02
C GLU A 60 20.33 0.93 13.10
N PRO A 61 21.18 0.52 12.12
CA PRO A 61 21.67 1.42 11.09
C PRO A 61 20.52 2.08 10.32
N ILE A 62 20.61 3.37 10.03
CA ILE A 62 19.56 4.10 9.29
C ILE A 62 19.29 3.44 7.92
N ALA A 63 20.34 2.92 7.26
CA ALA A 63 20.20 2.20 6.00
C ALA A 63 19.34 0.93 6.15
N ASP A 64 19.51 0.16 7.23
CA ASP A 64 18.74 -1.05 7.50
C ASP A 64 17.29 -0.73 7.91
N LEU A 65 17.09 0.34 8.69
CA LEU A 65 15.77 0.84 9.02
C LEU A 65 15.01 1.28 7.78
N LEU A 66 15.67 1.95 6.84
CA LEU A 66 15.07 2.31 5.55
C LEU A 66 14.82 1.08 4.67
N ALA A 67 15.76 0.14 4.60
CA ALA A 67 15.63 -1.08 3.82
C ALA A 67 14.52 -2.00 4.34
N THR A 68 14.30 -2.07 5.65
CA THR A 68 13.24 -2.88 6.26
C THR A 68 11.88 -2.18 6.29
N SER A 69 11.86 -0.84 6.34
CA SER A 69 10.62 -0.05 6.42
C SER A 69 10.04 0.34 5.06
N LEU A 70 10.85 0.34 4.00
CA LEU A 70 10.46 0.65 2.63
C LEU A 70 10.95 -0.44 1.68
N THR A 71 10.02 -1.15 1.05
CA THR A 71 10.33 -2.13 -0.01
C THR A 71 9.85 -1.59 -1.36
N VAL A 72 10.73 -1.64 -2.36
CA VAL A 72 10.40 -1.35 -3.75
C VAL A 72 10.27 -2.69 -4.48
N THR A 73 9.08 -2.98 -5.00
CA THR A 73 8.78 -4.23 -5.71
C THR A 73 8.23 -3.91 -7.08
N GLU A 74 8.57 -4.71 -8.09
CA GLU A 74 7.97 -4.57 -9.42
C GLU A 74 6.45 -4.74 -9.35
N ALA A 75 5.74 -3.90 -10.10
CA ALA A 75 4.29 -3.90 -10.23
C ALA A 75 3.94 -4.23 -11.69
N PRO A 76 3.77 -5.50 -12.06
CA PRO A 76 3.34 -5.86 -13.38
C PRO A 76 1.91 -5.36 -13.63
N ARG A 77 1.66 -4.77 -14.79
CA ARG A 77 0.29 -4.51 -15.22
C ARG A 77 -0.33 -5.81 -15.71
N ALA A 78 -0.76 -6.64 -14.79
CA ALA A 78 -1.33 -7.95 -15.05
C ALA A 78 -2.68 -8.07 -14.35
N LEU A 79 -3.60 -8.81 -14.97
CA LEU A 79 -4.88 -9.16 -14.37
C LEU A 79 -4.72 -9.89 -13.01
N MET A 80 -3.58 -10.53 -12.82
CA MET A 80 -3.23 -11.29 -11.63
C MET A 80 -1.90 -10.80 -11.07
N ASP A 81 -1.96 -9.87 -10.12
CA ASP A 81 -0.78 -9.45 -9.36
C ASP A 81 -0.71 -10.25 -8.05
N GLU A 82 0.22 -11.22 -8.03
CA GLU A 82 0.47 -12.08 -6.87
C GLU A 82 0.91 -11.30 -5.64
N THR A 83 1.63 -10.21 -5.83
CA THR A 83 2.14 -9.36 -4.75
C THR A 83 0.97 -8.69 -4.02
N ILE A 84 0.09 -8.03 -4.77
CA ILE A 84 -1.13 -7.41 -4.22
C ILE A 84 -2.02 -8.46 -3.55
N PHE A 85 -2.22 -9.60 -4.18
CA PHE A 85 -3.03 -10.68 -3.60
C PHE A 85 -2.41 -11.23 -2.31
N GLY A 86 -1.08 -11.36 -2.26
CA GLY A 86 -0.35 -11.73 -1.05
C GLY A 86 -0.63 -10.77 0.11
N TRP A 87 -0.62 -9.45 -0.15
CA TRP A 87 -0.94 -8.44 0.86
C TRP A 87 -2.40 -8.46 1.31
N HIS A 88 -3.34 -8.74 0.41
CA HIS A 88 -4.74 -8.97 0.82
C HIS A 88 -4.88 -10.18 1.74
N ARG A 89 -4.13 -11.27 1.48
CA ARG A 89 -4.12 -12.45 2.35
C ARG A 89 -3.52 -12.15 3.72
N GLU A 90 -2.41 -11.42 3.75
CA GLU A 90 -1.75 -10.98 4.98
C GLU A 90 -2.69 -10.14 5.85
N ALA A 91 -3.48 -9.27 5.21
CA ALA A 91 -4.40 -8.35 5.88
C ALA A 91 -5.84 -8.89 6.01
N ALA A 92 -6.04 -10.19 5.84
CA ALA A 92 -7.38 -10.77 5.98
C ALA A 92 -8.00 -10.45 7.36
N GLY A 93 -9.24 -9.94 7.36
CA GLY A 93 -9.94 -9.52 8.57
C GLY A 93 -9.63 -8.09 9.04
N TYR A 94 -8.61 -7.43 8.48
CA TYR A 94 -8.39 -6.00 8.71
C TYR A 94 -9.17 -5.14 7.71
N LYS A 95 -9.38 -3.87 8.08
CA LYS A 95 -9.93 -2.87 7.18
C LYS A 95 -8.90 -2.53 6.10
N ILE A 96 -9.33 -2.51 4.84
CA ILE A 96 -8.53 -2.13 3.68
C ILE A 96 -9.04 -0.79 3.16
N ARG A 97 -8.13 0.18 3.03
CA ARG A 97 -8.40 1.50 2.49
C ARG A 97 -7.70 1.65 1.16
N HIS A 98 -8.39 2.14 0.16
CA HIS A 98 -7.88 2.15 -1.21
C HIS A 98 -8.22 3.45 -1.94
N VAL A 99 -7.20 4.09 -2.48
CA VAL A 99 -7.33 5.13 -3.51
C VAL A 99 -6.80 4.52 -4.81
N PRO A 100 -7.64 4.08 -5.72
CA PRO A 100 -7.20 3.45 -6.97
C PRO A 100 -6.76 4.48 -8.01
N ALA A 101 -5.97 4.03 -8.99
CA ALA A 101 -5.60 4.84 -10.16
C ALA A 101 -6.74 4.97 -11.18
N THR A 102 -7.57 3.92 -11.29
CA THR A 102 -8.78 3.84 -12.13
C THR A 102 -9.86 3.09 -11.36
N LEU A 103 -10.95 2.69 -12.00
CA LEU A 103 -11.96 1.88 -11.34
C LEU A 103 -11.32 0.61 -10.73
N PRO A 104 -11.54 0.30 -9.43
CA PRO A 104 -10.91 -0.84 -8.76
C PRO A 104 -11.34 -2.17 -9.39
N ASP A 105 -10.38 -3.07 -9.63
CA ASP A 105 -10.64 -4.37 -10.26
C ASP A 105 -11.70 -5.20 -9.52
N MET A 106 -11.69 -5.16 -8.18
CA MET A 106 -12.65 -5.88 -7.34
C MET A 106 -14.11 -5.45 -7.54
N LEU A 107 -14.35 -4.28 -8.13
CA LEU A 107 -15.68 -3.75 -8.42
C LEU A 107 -16.08 -3.93 -9.89
N LYS A 108 -15.17 -4.38 -10.76
CA LYS A 108 -15.42 -4.51 -12.20
C LYS A 108 -16.30 -5.71 -12.53
N THR A 109 -17.05 -5.56 -13.62
CA THR A 109 -17.70 -6.70 -14.31
C THR A 109 -16.66 -7.44 -15.15
N ARG A 110 -16.96 -8.69 -15.49
CA ARG A 110 -16.14 -9.49 -16.39
C ARG A 110 -15.90 -8.78 -17.73
N ALA A 111 -16.94 -8.22 -18.33
CA ALA A 111 -16.85 -7.50 -19.61
C ALA A 111 -15.91 -6.29 -19.52
N MET A 112 -15.93 -5.56 -18.39
CA MET A 112 -15.01 -4.44 -18.16
C MET A 112 -13.57 -4.92 -18.03
N VAL A 113 -13.32 -5.98 -17.28
CA VAL A 113 -11.99 -6.60 -17.13
C VAL A 113 -11.45 -7.10 -18.48
N GLU A 114 -12.26 -7.79 -19.26
CA GLU A 114 -11.90 -8.26 -20.61
C GLU A 114 -11.52 -7.10 -21.54
N TRP A 115 -12.28 -6.00 -21.51
CA TRP A 115 -11.98 -4.84 -22.32
C TRP A 115 -10.64 -4.20 -21.92
N GLU A 116 -10.43 -4.00 -20.62
CA GLU A 116 -9.24 -3.30 -20.09
C GLU A 116 -7.95 -4.09 -20.27
N TYR A 117 -8.00 -5.41 -20.01
CA TYR A 117 -6.82 -6.27 -20.04
C TYR A 117 -6.65 -7.04 -21.35
N ARG A 118 -7.49 -6.79 -22.35
CA ARG A 118 -7.43 -7.46 -23.66
C ARG A 118 -6.03 -7.57 -24.26
N PRO A 119 -5.16 -6.52 -24.22
CA PRO A 119 -3.81 -6.61 -24.76
C PRO A 119 -2.91 -7.59 -23.99
N GLN A 120 -3.19 -7.88 -22.72
CA GLN A 120 -2.39 -8.71 -21.83
C GLN A 120 -2.93 -10.14 -21.67
N LEU A 121 -4.18 -10.42 -22.03
CA LEU A 121 -4.83 -11.70 -21.78
C LEU A 121 -4.28 -12.85 -22.66
N GLY A 122 -3.78 -12.57 -23.86
CA GLY A 122 -3.22 -13.58 -24.73
C GLY A 122 -4.17 -14.75 -25.06
N ARG A 123 -3.61 -15.95 -25.31
CA ARG A 123 -4.38 -17.16 -25.67
C ARG A 123 -5.06 -17.86 -24.48
N THR A 124 -4.77 -17.47 -23.25
CA THR A 124 -5.27 -18.08 -22.00
C THR A 124 -6.24 -17.16 -21.25
N ALA A 125 -6.95 -16.29 -21.98
CA ALA A 125 -7.86 -15.29 -21.41
C ALA A 125 -8.87 -15.89 -20.43
N GLU A 126 -9.52 -16.99 -20.80
CA GLU A 126 -10.52 -17.69 -19.96
C GLU A 126 -9.93 -18.19 -18.64
N GLN A 127 -8.72 -18.76 -18.66
CA GLN A 127 -8.06 -19.24 -17.46
C GLN A 127 -7.64 -18.07 -16.55
N ALA A 128 -7.15 -16.98 -17.13
CA ALA A 128 -6.78 -15.78 -16.39
C ALA A 128 -8.00 -15.13 -15.73
N LEU A 129 -9.12 -15.05 -16.43
CA LEU A 129 -10.38 -14.51 -15.90
C LEU A 129 -10.95 -15.40 -14.82
N GLY A 130 -10.94 -16.73 -14.99
CA GLY A 130 -11.40 -17.67 -13.96
C GLY A 130 -10.60 -17.54 -12.67
N ALA A 131 -9.28 -17.51 -12.75
CA ALA A 131 -8.41 -17.32 -11.58
C ALA A 131 -8.60 -15.95 -10.93
N PHE A 132 -8.89 -14.90 -11.70
CA PHE A 132 -9.25 -13.59 -11.17
C PHE A 132 -10.57 -13.62 -10.40
N GLU A 133 -11.60 -14.28 -10.95
CA GLU A 133 -12.91 -14.45 -10.29
C GLU A 133 -12.77 -15.21 -8.96
N ASP A 134 -11.98 -16.29 -8.91
CA ASP A 134 -11.71 -17.05 -7.70
C ASP A 134 -11.07 -16.19 -6.61
N ARG A 135 -10.13 -15.30 -6.99
CA ARG A 135 -9.50 -14.36 -6.05
C ARG A 135 -10.45 -13.30 -5.55
N LEU A 136 -11.30 -12.76 -6.42
CA LEU A 136 -12.36 -11.83 -5.99
C LEU A 136 -13.31 -12.49 -5.01
N GLN A 137 -13.70 -13.75 -5.25
CA GLN A 137 -14.54 -14.51 -4.35
C GLN A 137 -13.84 -14.70 -2.98
N TRP A 138 -12.56 -15.06 -3.00
CA TRP A 138 -11.78 -15.17 -1.77
C TRP A 138 -11.73 -13.83 -1.00
N MET A 139 -11.43 -12.71 -1.67
CA MET A 139 -11.40 -11.37 -1.05
C MET A 139 -12.73 -11.01 -0.39
N ARG A 140 -13.85 -11.34 -1.02
CA ARG A 140 -15.20 -11.15 -0.46
C ARG A 140 -15.46 -12.03 0.77
N SER A 141 -14.86 -13.23 0.82
CA SER A 141 -15.00 -14.15 1.95
C SER A 141 -14.10 -13.81 3.15
N ALA A 142 -13.06 -13.01 2.93
CA ALA A 142 -12.00 -12.72 3.89
C ALA A 142 -12.41 -11.84 5.09
N ARG A 143 -13.68 -11.45 5.21
CA ARG A 143 -14.26 -10.60 6.27
C ARG A 143 -13.54 -9.27 6.47
N SER A 144 -12.88 -8.76 5.45
CA SER A 144 -12.26 -7.44 5.45
C SER A 144 -13.29 -6.39 5.05
N ASP A 145 -13.31 -5.26 5.76
CA ASP A 145 -14.05 -4.09 5.34
C ASP A 145 -13.22 -3.27 4.35
N TYR A 146 -13.87 -2.75 3.30
CA TYR A 146 -13.24 -1.94 2.28
C TYR A 146 -13.76 -0.51 2.31
N GLU A 147 -12.84 0.45 2.41
CA GLU A 147 -13.10 1.87 2.21
C GLU A 147 -12.34 2.32 0.95
N ILE A 148 -13.07 2.81 -0.04
CA ILE A 148 -12.48 3.21 -1.33
C ILE A 148 -12.81 4.68 -1.56
N ALA A 149 -11.79 5.49 -1.81
CA ALA A 149 -11.94 6.89 -2.16
C ALA A 149 -11.56 7.11 -3.63
N LEU A 150 -12.49 7.58 -4.44
CA LEU A 150 -12.33 7.83 -5.88
C LEU A 150 -12.49 9.33 -6.18
N PRO A 151 -11.72 9.88 -7.11
CA PRO A 151 -12.01 11.23 -7.60
C PRO A 151 -13.30 11.25 -8.44
N LEU A 152 -14.11 12.27 -8.26
CA LEU A 152 -15.39 12.45 -8.97
C LEU A 152 -15.25 12.35 -10.48
N HIS A 153 -14.17 12.92 -11.03
CA HIS A 153 -13.95 12.95 -12.47
C HIS A 153 -13.72 11.57 -13.08
N GLU A 154 -13.24 10.60 -12.29
CA GLU A 154 -13.03 9.23 -12.74
C GLU A 154 -14.34 8.57 -13.15
N LEU A 155 -15.36 8.66 -12.29
CA LEU A 155 -16.68 8.11 -12.59
C LEU A 155 -17.43 8.90 -13.68
N ALA A 156 -17.19 10.21 -13.77
CA ALA A 156 -17.75 11.03 -14.85
C ALA A 156 -17.12 10.65 -16.20
N ALA A 157 -15.79 10.54 -16.29
CA ALA A 157 -15.08 10.10 -17.48
C ALA A 157 -15.50 8.68 -17.90
N PHE A 158 -15.67 7.78 -16.94
CA PHE A 158 -16.20 6.45 -17.18
C PHE A 158 -17.59 6.49 -17.79
N ALA A 159 -18.53 7.25 -17.21
CA ALA A 159 -19.90 7.35 -17.69
C ALA A 159 -19.97 7.97 -19.11
N ASP A 160 -19.14 8.96 -19.38
CA ASP A 160 -19.08 9.65 -20.67
C ASP A 160 -18.28 8.86 -21.73
N GLY A 161 -17.51 7.82 -21.36
CA GLY A 161 -16.62 7.06 -22.24
C GLY A 161 -15.47 7.92 -22.74
N ALA A 162 -14.92 8.77 -21.85
CA ALA A 162 -13.87 9.73 -22.17
C ALA A 162 -12.53 9.36 -21.54
N GLY A 163 -11.44 9.90 -22.10
CA GLY A 163 -10.09 9.71 -21.57
C GLY A 163 -9.66 8.24 -21.57
N TYR A 164 -9.35 7.69 -20.42
CA TYR A 164 -8.95 6.28 -20.29
C TYR A 164 -10.00 5.30 -20.84
N TYR A 165 -11.28 5.67 -20.82
CA TYR A 165 -12.42 4.86 -21.23
C TYR A 165 -12.88 5.13 -22.68
N ASP A 166 -12.06 5.83 -23.47
CA ASP A 166 -12.36 6.04 -24.87
C ASP A 166 -12.44 4.69 -25.62
N GLY A 167 -13.49 4.54 -26.44
CA GLY A 167 -13.78 3.29 -27.13
C GLY A 167 -14.43 2.18 -26.28
N LEU A 168 -14.69 2.40 -24.97
CA LEU A 168 -15.45 1.46 -24.15
C LEU A 168 -16.94 1.51 -24.52
N PRO A 169 -17.53 0.39 -24.99
CA PRO A 169 -18.93 0.37 -25.42
C PRO A 169 -19.91 0.84 -24.34
N ALA A 170 -20.90 1.63 -24.72
CA ALA A 170 -21.91 2.16 -23.81
C ALA A 170 -22.65 1.04 -23.02
N GLN A 171 -22.87 -0.11 -23.64
CA GLN A 171 -23.50 -1.26 -22.98
C GLN A 171 -22.65 -1.78 -21.81
N ILE A 172 -21.31 -1.90 -22.00
CA ILE A 172 -20.40 -2.35 -20.92
C ILE A 172 -20.35 -1.30 -19.82
N ARG A 173 -20.31 0.01 -20.15
CA ARG A 173 -20.36 1.10 -19.18
C ARG A 173 -21.65 1.05 -18.35
N ALA A 174 -22.77 0.81 -19.01
CA ALA A 174 -24.07 0.71 -18.37
C ALA A 174 -24.13 -0.46 -17.37
N GLU A 175 -23.71 -1.66 -17.80
CA GLU A 175 -23.63 -2.86 -16.95
C GLU A 175 -22.70 -2.66 -15.76
N GLN A 176 -21.53 -2.08 -16.00
CA GLN A 176 -20.56 -1.75 -14.93
C GLN A 176 -21.14 -0.75 -13.92
N MET A 177 -21.87 0.26 -14.37
CA MET A 177 -22.50 1.23 -13.48
C MET A 177 -23.61 0.58 -12.66
N ASP A 178 -24.43 -0.28 -13.26
CA ASP A 178 -25.46 -1.07 -12.56
C ASP A 178 -24.81 -1.96 -11.48
N ARG A 179 -23.65 -2.57 -11.81
CA ARG A 179 -22.85 -3.35 -10.84
C ARG A 179 -22.34 -2.52 -9.67
N LEU A 180 -21.84 -1.31 -9.91
CA LEU A 180 -21.39 -0.42 -8.85
C LEU A 180 -22.53 -0.03 -7.91
N ILE A 181 -23.69 0.34 -8.46
CA ILE A 181 -24.89 0.64 -7.68
C ILE A 181 -25.24 -0.56 -6.79
N GLN A 182 -25.36 -1.73 -7.38
CA GLN A 182 -25.67 -2.95 -6.66
C GLN A 182 -24.69 -3.25 -5.51
N LEU A 183 -23.37 -3.18 -5.78
CA LEU A 183 -22.36 -3.47 -4.77
C LEU A 183 -22.37 -2.46 -3.62
N THR A 184 -22.49 -1.17 -3.92
CA THR A 184 -22.51 -0.12 -2.90
C THR A 184 -23.74 -0.16 -2.01
N GLU A 185 -24.86 -0.70 -2.50
CA GLU A 185 -26.08 -0.89 -1.70
C GLU A 185 -26.06 -2.19 -0.90
N GLN A 186 -25.72 -3.32 -1.55
CA GLN A 186 -25.80 -4.65 -0.93
C GLN A 186 -24.71 -4.91 0.09
N LEU A 187 -23.49 -4.37 -0.14
CA LEU A 187 -22.35 -4.63 0.73
C LEU A 187 -22.12 -3.55 1.79
N TYR A 188 -22.95 -2.51 1.86
CA TYR A 188 -22.86 -1.56 2.96
C TYR A 188 -23.21 -2.24 4.29
N PRO A 189 -22.45 -2.03 5.40
CA PRO A 189 -21.30 -1.11 5.54
C PRO A 189 -19.92 -1.71 5.25
N SER A 190 -19.81 -2.97 4.84
CA SER A 190 -18.50 -3.62 4.60
C SER A 190 -17.78 -3.09 3.35
N LEU A 191 -18.53 -2.55 2.39
CA LEU A 191 -17.98 -1.77 1.27
C LEU A 191 -18.49 -0.34 1.36
N ARG A 192 -17.56 0.62 1.49
CA ARG A 192 -17.86 2.05 1.52
C ARG A 192 -17.07 2.74 0.42
N LEU A 193 -17.80 3.41 -0.47
CA LEU A 193 -17.22 4.21 -1.54
C LEU A 193 -17.44 5.68 -1.24
N TYR A 194 -16.38 6.49 -1.35
CA TYR A 194 -16.37 7.93 -1.15
C TYR A 194 -15.90 8.62 -2.43
N LEU A 195 -16.48 9.76 -2.77
CA LEU A 195 -16.08 10.50 -3.96
C LEU A 195 -15.56 11.89 -3.56
N PHE A 196 -14.33 12.20 -3.93
CA PHE A 196 -13.71 13.48 -3.63
C PHE A 196 -13.51 14.33 -4.91
N ASP A 197 -13.51 15.65 -4.76
CA ASP A 197 -13.20 16.58 -5.84
C ASP A 197 -11.68 16.76 -5.94
N ALA A 198 -11.06 16.23 -7.00
CA ALA A 198 -9.62 16.32 -7.23
C ALA A 198 -9.10 17.76 -7.47
N ARG A 199 -9.99 18.73 -7.64
CA ARG A 199 -9.61 20.15 -7.67
C ARG A 199 -9.38 20.73 -6.29
N ARG A 200 -9.92 20.09 -5.25
CA ARG A 200 -9.84 20.54 -3.84
C ARG A 200 -8.84 19.72 -3.06
N VAL A 201 -8.84 18.42 -3.28
CA VAL A 201 -8.01 17.45 -2.55
C VAL A 201 -7.40 16.48 -3.56
N PHE A 202 -6.15 16.05 -3.32
CA PHE A 202 -5.44 15.17 -4.23
C PHE A 202 -4.81 14.00 -3.48
N SER A 203 -4.78 12.84 -4.11
CA SER A 203 -4.05 11.67 -3.64
C SER A 203 -3.42 10.91 -4.79
N ALA A 204 -2.21 10.40 -4.57
CA ALA A 204 -1.66 9.33 -5.39
C ALA A 204 -2.42 8.02 -5.13
N PRO A 205 -2.40 7.07 -6.08
CA PRO A 205 -2.93 5.73 -5.85
C PRO A 205 -2.21 5.05 -4.68
N VAL A 206 -2.99 4.65 -3.67
CA VAL A 206 -2.47 4.04 -2.44
C VAL A 206 -3.43 2.98 -1.92
N THR A 207 -2.89 1.92 -1.34
CA THR A 207 -3.66 0.91 -0.61
C THR A 207 -3.08 0.74 0.79
N ILE A 208 -3.94 0.76 1.80
CA ILE A 208 -3.56 0.58 3.19
C ILE A 208 -4.20 -0.72 3.68
N PHE A 209 -3.39 -1.65 4.09
CA PHE A 209 -3.77 -2.99 4.53
C PHE A 209 -3.77 -3.05 6.06
N GLY A 210 -4.84 -2.55 6.68
CA GLY A 210 -4.94 -2.42 8.13
C GLY A 210 -3.76 -1.65 8.73
N PRO A 211 -3.24 -2.08 9.88
CA PRO A 211 -2.04 -1.49 10.48
C PRO A 211 -0.73 -2.10 9.95
N LEU A 212 -0.79 -3.05 9.00
CA LEU A 212 0.34 -3.91 8.63
C LEU A 212 1.25 -3.24 7.60
N LEU A 213 0.66 -2.61 6.57
CA LEU A 213 1.43 -1.95 5.53
C LEU A 213 0.58 -0.94 4.74
N ALA A 214 1.25 0.05 4.16
CA ALA A 214 0.70 0.97 3.17
C ALA A 214 1.52 0.88 1.89
N VAL A 215 0.85 0.89 0.74
CA VAL A 215 1.47 0.66 -0.56
C VAL A 215 1.09 1.78 -1.51
N VAL A 216 2.08 2.50 -2.03
CA VAL A 216 1.89 3.50 -3.09
C VAL A 216 2.26 2.88 -4.44
N TYR A 217 1.38 3.06 -5.43
CA TYR A 217 1.58 2.56 -6.78
C TYR A 217 2.23 3.63 -7.67
N LEU A 218 3.39 3.31 -8.25
CA LEU A 218 4.16 4.19 -9.14
C LEU A 218 4.17 3.68 -10.60
N GLY A 219 3.14 3.00 -11.04
CA GLY A 219 3.04 2.49 -12.40
C GLY A 219 3.81 1.17 -12.62
N ARG A 220 5.13 1.17 -12.49
CA ARG A 220 5.96 -0.05 -12.65
C ARG A 220 6.45 -0.64 -11.33
N HIS A 221 6.21 0.06 -10.23
CA HIS A 221 6.69 -0.35 -8.91
C HIS A 221 5.67 -0.04 -7.84
N TYR A 222 5.70 -0.84 -6.78
CA TYR A 222 5.07 -0.58 -5.51
C TYR A 222 6.12 -0.07 -4.53
N LEU A 223 5.77 0.99 -3.80
CA LEU A 223 6.47 1.41 -2.59
C LEU A 223 5.68 0.92 -1.39
N ALA A 224 6.16 -0.12 -0.72
CA ALA A 224 5.50 -0.70 0.44
C ALA A 224 6.18 -0.22 1.74
N PHE A 225 5.41 0.39 2.62
CA PHE A 225 5.81 0.89 3.93
C PHE A 225 5.24 -0.02 5.00
N ARG A 226 6.10 -0.56 5.87
CA ARG A 226 5.69 -1.47 6.96
C ARG A 226 5.91 -0.87 8.35
N ASP A 227 6.57 0.27 8.47
CA ASP A 227 6.68 0.93 9.77
C ASP A 227 5.36 1.60 10.17
N SER A 228 4.99 1.43 11.42
CA SER A 228 3.70 1.87 11.97
C SER A 228 3.47 3.38 11.84
N ALA A 229 4.52 4.19 11.96
CA ALA A 229 4.40 5.65 11.90
C ALA A 229 4.01 6.11 10.49
N ARG A 230 4.62 5.53 9.42
CA ARG A 230 4.27 5.85 8.04
C ARG A 230 2.92 5.30 7.64
N VAL A 231 2.61 4.06 8.07
CA VAL A 231 1.27 3.47 7.86
C VAL A 231 0.20 4.36 8.49
N GLU A 232 0.42 4.86 9.70
CA GLU A 232 -0.51 5.77 10.38
C GLU A 232 -0.63 7.11 9.64
N GLN A 233 0.48 7.73 9.21
CA GLN A 233 0.45 8.98 8.44
C GLN A 233 -0.35 8.84 7.13
N ILE A 234 -0.16 7.73 6.40
CA ILE A 234 -0.90 7.46 5.17
C ILE A 234 -2.37 7.16 5.48
N SER A 235 -2.67 6.51 6.61
CA SER A 235 -4.04 6.29 7.08
C SER A 235 -4.76 7.60 7.39
N GLN A 236 -4.09 8.54 8.06
CA GLN A 236 -4.62 9.88 8.33
C GLN A 236 -4.87 10.69 7.06
N HIS A 237 -4.02 10.53 6.03
CA HIS A 237 -4.28 11.11 4.72
C HIS A 237 -5.57 10.54 4.10
N PHE A 238 -5.79 9.23 4.18
CA PHE A 238 -7.05 8.64 3.70
C PHE A 238 -8.26 9.15 4.49
N ASP A 239 -8.17 9.23 5.82
CA ASP A 239 -9.25 9.77 6.67
C ASP A 239 -9.58 11.23 6.31
N TRP A 240 -8.55 12.03 5.95
CA TRP A 240 -8.74 13.37 5.43
C TRP A 240 -9.49 13.39 4.10
N LEU A 241 -9.16 12.50 3.14
CA LEU A 241 -9.91 12.38 1.88
C LEU A 241 -11.39 12.03 2.12
N VAL A 242 -11.66 11.13 3.06
CA VAL A 242 -13.04 10.75 3.44
C VAL A 242 -13.79 11.92 4.06
N LYS A 243 -13.13 12.71 4.91
CA LYS A 243 -13.71 13.93 5.52
C LYS A 243 -14.05 15.00 4.49
N GLU A 244 -13.20 15.18 3.47
CA GLU A 244 -13.37 16.15 2.39
C GLU A 244 -14.19 15.61 1.20
N ALA A 245 -14.74 14.38 1.32
CA ALA A 245 -15.51 13.76 0.24
C ALA A 245 -16.76 14.59 -0.09
N ALA A 246 -16.97 14.85 -1.39
CA ALA A 246 -18.15 15.52 -1.89
C ALA A 246 -19.40 14.63 -1.80
N PHE A 247 -19.22 13.29 -1.89
CA PHE A 247 -20.27 12.31 -1.68
C PHE A 247 -19.80 11.27 -0.68
N SER A 248 -20.54 11.15 0.42
CA SER A 248 -20.33 10.10 1.41
C SER A 248 -20.77 8.73 0.88
N ALA A 249 -20.39 7.66 1.56
CA ALA A 249 -20.77 6.31 1.16
C ALA A 249 -22.28 6.09 1.03
N ARG A 250 -23.10 6.86 1.74
CA ARG A 250 -24.58 6.79 1.65
C ARG A 250 -25.14 7.55 0.45
N ASP A 251 -24.43 8.58 -0.02
CA ASP A 251 -24.88 9.42 -1.13
C ASP A 251 -24.45 8.87 -2.49
N VAL A 252 -23.37 8.06 -2.51
CA VAL A 252 -22.77 7.51 -3.73
C VAL A 252 -23.78 6.73 -4.60
N PRO A 253 -24.65 5.85 -4.08
CA PRO A 253 -25.61 5.13 -4.94
C PRO A 253 -26.53 6.09 -5.71
N GLY A 254 -26.96 7.19 -5.10
CA GLY A 254 -27.76 8.24 -5.75
C GLY A 254 -27.01 8.92 -6.89
N HIS A 255 -25.73 9.29 -6.65
CA HIS A 255 -24.86 9.88 -7.66
C HIS A 255 -24.62 8.94 -8.84
N LEU A 256 -24.34 7.66 -8.57
CA LEU A 256 -24.13 6.64 -9.61
C LEU A 256 -25.37 6.45 -10.50
N ARG A 257 -26.58 6.46 -9.94
CA ARG A 257 -27.83 6.42 -10.74
C ARG A 257 -27.95 7.62 -11.67
N GLY A 258 -27.57 8.81 -11.21
CA GLY A 258 -27.50 10.00 -12.05
C GLY A 258 -26.53 9.85 -13.23
N LEU A 259 -25.33 9.31 -12.99
CA LEU A 259 -24.37 9.01 -14.06
C LEU A 259 -24.86 7.91 -15.00
N ARG A 260 -25.46 6.84 -14.46
CA ARG A 260 -26.03 5.72 -15.23
C ARG A 260 -27.08 6.19 -16.23
N ALA A 261 -27.95 7.12 -15.82
CA ALA A 261 -29.00 7.68 -16.67
C ALA A 261 -28.44 8.50 -17.88
N ARG A 262 -27.18 8.91 -17.87
CA ARG A 262 -26.51 9.64 -18.96
C ARG A 262 -25.96 8.71 -20.03
N ILE A 263 -25.57 7.48 -19.70
CA ILE A 263 -24.83 6.56 -20.58
C ILE A 263 -25.60 6.15 -21.83
N LEU A 264 -26.90 6.02 -21.77
CA LEU A 264 -27.76 5.52 -22.86
C LEU A 264 -28.61 6.64 -23.52
N ARG A 265 -28.29 7.89 -23.23
CA ARG A 265 -28.85 9.04 -23.93
C ARG A 265 -27.99 9.40 -25.11
#